data_539c3ffc3d537995987eac1d80ebe424
#
_entry.id   539c3ffc3d537995987eac1d80ebe424
#
_cell.length_a   1.000
_cell.length_b   1.000
_cell.length_c   1.000
_cell.angle_alpha   90.00
_cell.angle_beta   90.00
_cell.angle_gamma   90.00
#
_symmetry.space_group_name_H-M   'P 1'
#
loop_
_entity.id
_entity.type
_entity.pdbx_description
1 polymer ?
#
loop_
_entity_poly.entity_id
_entity_poly.type
_entity_poly.pdbx_seq_one_letter_code
_entity_poly.pdbx_strand_id
1 'polypeptide(L)'
;MANAQTLTHNQLQFERVKNAYDEKWTSLREVLSKFSIGHSPLMLINAYKAEKTLEVWMKNPGDKFYQLIKVYEFCASSGLLGPKVMEGDKQTPEGFYYINALNPMSNYHLSLGINYPNHVDIERTGKQNSPGGDIYIHGSCETIGCIPLTDDKIKELYLLAIFSTDLKTKKIPVNIYPFKMTEENMKKYAIQFPAHVDFWKTLQMGYLAFEKDKNAIKFKEAKGKYVVK
;
A
#
# COMPACT_ATOMS: atom_id res chain seq x y z
N MET A 1 0.11 -18.25 -17.02
CA MET A 1 1.54 -17.85 -17.11
C MET A 1 1.78 -16.76 -18.16
N ALA A 2 1.12 -16.74 -19.31
CA ALA A 2 1.35 -15.73 -20.37
C ALA A 2 1.09 -14.26 -19.96
N ASN A 3 0.14 -13.97 -19.04
CA ASN A 3 -0.28 -12.60 -18.73
C ASN A 3 0.68 -11.81 -17.82
N ALA A 4 1.34 -12.45 -16.85
CA ALA A 4 2.29 -11.76 -15.97
C ALA A 4 3.57 -11.39 -16.73
N GLN A 5 4.06 -12.28 -17.59
CA GLN A 5 5.19 -12.00 -18.48
C GLN A 5 4.90 -10.83 -19.44
N THR A 6 3.67 -10.70 -19.92
CA THR A 6 3.24 -9.60 -20.80
C THR A 6 3.24 -8.25 -20.06
N LEU A 7 2.76 -8.19 -18.81
CA LEU A 7 2.76 -6.95 -18.01
C LEU A 7 4.20 -6.49 -17.74
N THR A 8 5.04 -7.37 -17.22
CA THR A 8 6.44 -7.07 -16.94
C THR A 8 7.18 -6.63 -18.21
N HIS A 9 6.98 -7.35 -19.34
CA HIS A 9 7.57 -6.98 -20.61
C HIS A 9 7.13 -5.57 -21.06
N ASN A 10 5.83 -5.25 -20.98
CA ASN A 10 5.31 -3.94 -21.36
C ASN A 10 5.87 -2.83 -20.46
N GLN A 11 6.02 -3.07 -19.16
CA GLN A 11 6.58 -2.10 -18.23
C GLN A 11 8.08 -1.86 -18.48
N LEU A 12 8.83 -2.88 -18.82
CA LEU A 12 10.27 -2.77 -19.15
C LEU A 12 10.56 -2.02 -20.47
N GLN A 13 9.55 -1.70 -21.28
CA GLN A 13 9.72 -0.82 -22.46
C GLN A 13 9.92 0.66 -22.06
N PHE A 14 9.52 1.06 -20.86
CA PHE A 14 9.76 2.40 -20.37
C PHE A 14 11.19 2.53 -19.82
N GLU A 15 11.90 3.55 -20.30
CA GLU A 15 13.31 3.77 -19.95
C GLU A 15 13.55 3.81 -18.43
N ARG A 16 12.70 4.52 -17.66
CA ARG A 16 12.82 4.59 -16.20
C ARG A 16 12.70 3.23 -15.53
N VAL A 17 11.80 2.38 -16.03
CA VAL A 17 11.59 1.02 -15.49
C VAL A 17 12.76 0.12 -15.87
N LYS A 18 13.26 0.25 -17.10
CA LYS A 18 14.46 -0.47 -17.55
C LYS A 18 15.69 -0.10 -16.71
N ASN A 19 15.92 1.20 -16.49
CA ASN A 19 17.02 1.68 -15.65
C ASN A 19 16.87 1.18 -14.21
N ALA A 20 15.67 1.21 -13.64
CA ALA A 20 15.40 0.64 -12.32
C ALA A 20 15.72 -0.86 -12.28
N TYR A 21 15.37 -1.61 -13.32
CA TYR A 21 15.69 -3.03 -13.45
C TYR A 21 17.20 -3.28 -13.48
N ASP A 22 17.91 -2.57 -14.33
CA ASP A 22 19.36 -2.71 -14.49
C ASP A 22 20.09 -2.37 -13.17
N GLU A 23 19.62 -1.39 -12.41
CA GLU A 23 20.21 -0.97 -11.14
C GLU A 23 19.86 -1.89 -9.94
N LYS A 24 18.62 -2.38 -9.85
CA LYS A 24 18.11 -2.98 -8.61
C LYS A 24 17.77 -4.46 -8.68
N TRP A 25 17.54 -5.01 -9.88
CA TRP A 25 16.95 -6.35 -9.96
C TRP A 25 17.86 -7.45 -9.41
N THR A 26 19.18 -7.35 -9.62
CA THR A 26 20.13 -8.36 -9.11
C THR A 26 20.08 -8.44 -7.59
N SER A 27 20.17 -7.30 -6.89
CA SER A 27 20.09 -7.27 -5.42
C SER A 27 18.73 -7.67 -4.89
N LEU A 28 17.63 -7.29 -5.59
CA LEU A 28 16.29 -7.74 -5.21
C LEU A 28 16.13 -9.25 -5.34
N ARG A 29 16.65 -9.86 -6.38
CA ARG A 29 16.64 -11.33 -6.55
C ARG A 29 17.40 -12.05 -5.44
N GLU A 30 18.52 -11.50 -4.99
CA GLU A 30 19.25 -12.05 -3.83
C GLU A 30 18.40 -12.00 -2.56
N VAL A 31 17.71 -10.88 -2.33
CA VAL A 31 16.77 -10.76 -1.19
C VAL A 31 15.65 -11.79 -1.33
N LEU A 32 14.97 -11.86 -2.48
CA LEU A 32 13.86 -12.78 -2.72
C LEU A 32 14.28 -14.25 -2.54
N SER A 33 15.49 -14.61 -2.99
CA SER A 33 16.03 -15.97 -2.86
C SER A 33 16.22 -16.40 -1.40
N LYS A 34 16.61 -15.47 -0.51
CA LYS A 34 16.75 -15.74 0.94
C LYS A 34 15.42 -16.16 1.59
N PHE A 35 14.30 -15.70 1.03
CA PHE A 35 12.96 -16.05 1.47
C PHE A 35 12.29 -17.13 0.63
N SER A 36 13.05 -17.75 -0.28
CA SER A 36 12.54 -18.75 -1.24
C SER A 36 11.36 -18.24 -2.08
N ILE A 37 11.30 -16.93 -2.36
CA ILE A 37 10.29 -16.33 -3.22
C ILE A 37 10.67 -16.58 -4.69
N GLY A 38 9.80 -17.30 -5.38
CA GLY A 38 9.98 -17.68 -6.78
C GLY A 38 9.38 -16.70 -7.78
N HIS A 39 9.02 -17.22 -8.95
CA HIS A 39 8.40 -16.42 -10.00
C HIS A 39 6.92 -16.13 -9.73
N SER A 40 6.48 -14.91 -10.07
CA SER A 40 5.09 -14.46 -9.94
C SER A 40 4.51 -14.64 -8.53
N PRO A 41 5.18 -14.13 -7.49
CA PRO A 41 4.69 -14.22 -6.12
C PRO A 41 3.46 -13.34 -5.91
N LEU A 42 2.72 -13.63 -4.86
CA LEU A 42 1.69 -12.73 -4.32
C LEU A 42 2.38 -11.66 -3.48
N MET A 43 1.94 -10.40 -3.63
CA MET A 43 2.45 -9.25 -2.88
C MET A 43 1.34 -8.59 -2.07
N LEU A 44 1.69 -8.02 -0.92
CA LEU A 44 0.83 -7.23 -0.05
C LEU A 44 1.66 -6.10 0.57
N ILE A 45 1.06 -4.93 0.73
CA ILE A 45 1.68 -3.75 1.32
C ILE A 45 0.92 -3.35 2.58
N ASN A 46 1.64 -3.12 3.68
CA ASN A 46 1.13 -2.45 4.87
C ASN A 46 1.87 -1.13 5.08
N ALA A 47 1.17 -0.03 5.19
CA ALA A 47 1.73 1.29 5.45
C ALA A 47 1.24 1.83 6.79
N TYR A 48 2.12 2.42 7.57
CA TYR A 48 1.86 2.95 8.91
C TYR A 48 2.24 4.43 8.97
N LYS A 49 1.24 5.30 9.15
CA LYS A 49 1.44 6.76 9.07
C LYS A 49 2.30 7.31 10.20
N ALA A 50 2.05 6.89 11.44
CA ALA A 50 2.80 7.36 12.61
C ALA A 50 4.26 6.90 12.59
N GLU A 51 4.49 5.66 12.22
CA GLU A 51 5.83 5.09 12.10
C GLU A 51 6.55 5.53 10.83
N LYS A 52 5.81 6.11 9.86
CA LYS A 52 6.32 6.49 8.53
C LYS A 52 6.99 5.34 7.80
N THR A 53 6.42 4.15 7.87
CA THR A 53 6.97 2.93 7.27
C THR A 53 5.99 2.25 6.35
N LEU A 54 6.53 1.60 5.32
CA LEU A 54 5.85 0.74 4.37
C LEU A 54 6.51 -0.63 4.38
N GLU A 55 5.74 -1.64 4.73
CA GLU A 55 6.16 -3.04 4.75
C GLU A 55 5.72 -3.74 3.46
N VAL A 56 6.62 -4.45 2.82
CA VAL A 56 6.33 -5.31 1.66
C VAL A 56 6.36 -6.76 2.11
N TRP A 57 5.22 -7.41 1.96
CA TRP A 57 5.00 -8.80 2.29
C TRP A 57 4.80 -9.62 1.02
N MET A 58 5.45 -10.77 0.91
CA MET A 58 5.32 -11.63 -0.27
C MET A 58 5.22 -13.10 0.12
N LYS A 59 4.61 -13.90 -0.78
CA LYS A 59 4.56 -15.36 -0.70
C LYS A 59 4.43 -15.98 -2.08
N ASN A 60 4.84 -17.23 -2.26
CA ASN A 60 4.53 -17.95 -3.47
C ASN A 60 3.03 -18.32 -3.53
N PRO A 61 2.46 -18.50 -4.72
CA PRO A 61 1.17 -19.15 -4.85
C PRO A 61 1.20 -20.53 -4.20
N GLY A 62 0.29 -20.77 -3.25
CA GLY A 62 0.24 -22.03 -2.47
C GLY A 62 0.88 -21.94 -1.08
N ASP A 63 1.77 -20.97 -0.83
CA ASP A 63 2.30 -20.77 0.53
C ASP A 63 1.19 -20.35 1.50
N LYS A 64 1.31 -20.82 2.74
CA LYS A 64 0.32 -20.57 3.78
C LYS A 64 0.33 -19.12 4.25
N PHE A 65 1.50 -18.48 4.36
CA PHE A 65 1.69 -17.19 4.97
C PHE A 65 2.52 -16.26 4.10
N TYR A 66 2.24 -14.94 4.16
CA TYR A 66 3.15 -13.92 3.68
C TYR A 66 4.36 -13.78 4.60
N GLN A 67 5.52 -13.50 4.01
CA GLN A 67 6.77 -13.20 4.69
C GLN A 67 7.12 -11.73 4.48
N LEU A 68 7.65 -11.07 5.51
CA LEU A 68 8.12 -9.68 5.43
C LEU A 68 9.44 -9.66 4.64
N ILE A 69 9.41 -9.05 3.47
CA ILE A 69 10.57 -9.02 2.55
C ILE A 69 11.38 -7.73 2.71
N LYS A 70 10.68 -6.60 2.80
CA LYS A 70 11.31 -5.27 2.88
C LYS A 70 10.49 -4.32 3.75
N VAL A 71 11.18 -3.38 4.37
CA VAL A 71 10.59 -2.22 5.03
C VAL A 71 11.22 -0.97 4.44
N TYR A 72 10.39 -0.03 4.00
CA TYR A 72 10.82 1.27 3.51
C TYR A 72 10.30 2.36 4.44
N GLU A 73 11.13 3.36 4.72
CA GLU A 73 10.71 4.57 5.41
C GLU A 73 10.16 5.58 4.41
N PHE A 74 9.06 6.25 4.75
CA PHE A 74 8.60 7.42 4.01
C PHE A 74 9.67 8.51 4.09
N CYS A 75 9.91 9.22 3.01
CA CYS A 75 10.87 10.33 3.03
C CYS A 75 10.21 11.68 3.36
N ALA A 76 8.89 11.76 3.31
CA ALA A 76 8.08 12.88 3.79
C ALA A 76 6.70 12.39 4.26
N SER A 77 5.94 13.23 4.91
CA SER A 77 4.55 12.97 5.29
C SER A 77 3.76 14.28 5.33
N SER A 78 2.46 14.20 5.09
CA SER A 78 1.54 15.33 5.17
C SER A 78 0.30 14.96 5.98
N GLY A 79 -0.40 15.97 6.47
CA GLY A 79 -1.58 15.80 7.30
C GLY A 79 -1.26 15.25 8.69
N LEU A 80 -2.30 14.75 9.35
CA LEU A 80 -2.28 14.18 10.69
C LEU A 80 -2.74 12.71 10.65
N LEU A 81 -2.83 12.08 11.81
CA LEU A 81 -3.52 10.79 11.94
C LEU A 81 -5.03 11.03 11.81
N GLY A 82 -5.69 10.10 11.15
CA GLY A 82 -7.10 10.17 10.77
C GLY A 82 -7.29 9.95 9.27
N PRO A 83 -8.48 9.51 8.86
CA PRO A 83 -8.79 9.24 7.46
C PRO A 83 -8.83 10.52 6.63
N LYS A 84 -8.55 10.41 5.34
CA LYS A 84 -8.82 11.46 4.37
C LYS A 84 -10.33 11.56 4.15
N VAL A 85 -10.89 12.79 4.23
CA VAL A 85 -12.32 13.00 4.13
C VAL A 85 -12.74 14.05 3.10
N MET A 86 -11.79 14.82 2.56
CA MET A 86 -12.08 15.78 1.49
C MET A 86 -10.83 16.08 0.65
N GLU A 87 -11.08 16.56 -0.55
CA GLU A 87 -10.03 17.06 -1.43
C GLU A 87 -9.30 18.24 -0.79
N GLY A 88 -7.96 18.28 -0.94
CA GLY A 88 -7.15 19.38 -0.40
C GLY A 88 -6.86 19.31 1.11
N ASP A 89 -7.37 18.33 1.85
CA ASP A 89 -7.11 18.17 3.29
C ASP A 89 -5.68 17.71 3.63
N LYS A 90 -4.88 17.43 2.63
CA LYS A 90 -3.48 16.96 2.72
C LYS A 90 -3.32 15.65 3.52
N GLN A 91 -4.40 14.92 3.75
CA GLN A 91 -4.37 13.66 4.49
C GLN A 91 -3.98 12.48 3.59
N THR A 92 -3.10 11.63 4.09
CA THR A 92 -2.97 10.27 3.55
C THR A 92 -4.16 9.46 4.01
N PRO A 93 -4.89 8.77 3.11
CA PRO A 93 -6.06 7.98 3.50
C PRO A 93 -5.68 6.82 4.43
N GLU A 94 -6.65 6.35 5.20
CA GLU A 94 -6.55 5.18 6.06
C GLU A 94 -7.62 4.16 5.68
N GLY A 95 -7.22 2.92 5.41
CA GLY A 95 -8.17 1.92 4.92
C GLY A 95 -7.53 0.74 4.24
N PHE A 96 -8.36 -0.10 3.62
CA PHE A 96 -7.96 -1.27 2.85
C PHE A 96 -8.17 -1.02 1.37
N TYR A 97 -7.09 -0.97 0.63
CA TYR A 97 -7.01 -0.60 -0.78
C TYR A 97 -6.29 -1.68 -1.59
N TYR A 98 -6.06 -1.37 -2.85
CA TYR A 98 -5.20 -2.16 -3.75
C TYR A 98 -4.53 -1.26 -4.79
N ILE A 99 -3.45 -1.73 -5.37
CA ILE A 99 -2.80 -1.05 -6.49
C ILE A 99 -3.72 -1.17 -7.72
N ASN A 100 -4.13 -0.02 -8.26
CA ASN A 100 -4.99 0.06 -9.45
C ASN A 100 -4.26 0.56 -10.70
N ALA A 101 -3.08 1.16 -10.55
CA ALA A 101 -2.31 1.71 -11.66
C ALA A 101 -0.79 1.58 -11.44
N LEU A 102 -0.08 1.35 -12.54
CA LEU A 102 1.37 1.47 -12.64
C LEU A 102 1.66 2.69 -13.52
N ASN A 103 2.37 3.69 -12.99
CA ASN A 103 2.72 4.87 -13.76
C ASN A 103 4.25 5.01 -13.91
N PRO A 104 4.80 4.52 -15.04
CA PRO A 104 6.24 4.62 -15.34
C PRO A 104 6.66 6.04 -15.77
N MET A 105 5.70 6.91 -16.08
CA MET A 105 5.91 8.28 -16.55
C MET A 105 5.48 9.32 -15.51
N SER A 106 5.48 8.95 -14.23
CA SER A 106 5.11 9.84 -13.14
C SER A 106 6.02 11.09 -13.07
N ASN A 107 5.44 12.24 -12.73
CA ASN A 107 6.20 13.45 -12.41
C ASN A 107 7.11 13.24 -11.18
N TYR A 108 6.78 12.23 -10.36
CA TYR A 108 7.52 11.82 -9.17
C TYR A 108 8.30 10.50 -9.41
N HIS A 109 9.05 10.45 -10.49
CA HIS A 109 9.87 9.34 -10.96
C HIS A 109 9.06 8.13 -11.42
N LEU A 110 8.69 7.22 -10.50
CA LEU A 110 7.78 6.08 -10.70
C LEU A 110 6.67 6.15 -9.68
N SER A 111 5.45 5.65 -10.01
CA SER A 111 4.38 5.61 -9.02
C SER A 111 3.43 4.43 -9.18
N LEU A 112 2.87 4.02 -8.05
CA LEU A 112 1.84 2.99 -7.92
C LEU A 112 0.56 3.66 -7.44
N GLY A 113 -0.48 3.69 -8.27
CA GLY A 113 -1.79 4.25 -7.91
C GLY A 113 -2.54 3.34 -6.94
N ILE A 114 -3.22 3.95 -5.99
CA ILE A 114 -4.08 3.27 -5.02
C ILE A 114 -5.54 3.54 -5.40
N ASN A 115 -6.43 2.56 -5.26
CA ASN A 115 -7.85 2.70 -5.56
C ASN A 115 -8.62 3.55 -4.53
N TYR A 116 -8.04 4.68 -4.13
CA TYR A 116 -8.72 5.71 -3.37
C TYR A 116 -9.50 6.64 -4.33
N PRO A 117 -10.72 7.11 -3.99
CA PRO A 117 -11.53 6.65 -2.84
C PRO A 117 -12.22 5.31 -3.12
N ASN A 118 -12.32 4.46 -2.10
CA ASN A 118 -13.20 3.30 -2.11
C ASN A 118 -14.59 3.67 -1.56
N HIS A 119 -15.50 2.71 -1.45
CA HIS A 119 -16.86 2.97 -0.99
C HIS A 119 -16.92 3.47 0.47
N VAL A 120 -16.05 3.01 1.34
CA VAL A 120 -15.94 3.48 2.73
C VAL A 120 -15.55 4.95 2.77
N ASP A 121 -14.58 5.37 1.95
CA ASP A 121 -14.14 6.76 1.89
C ASP A 121 -15.26 7.68 1.38
N ILE A 122 -15.97 7.26 0.32
CA ILE A 122 -17.11 8.02 -0.24
C ILE A 122 -18.21 8.21 0.80
N GLU A 123 -18.58 7.15 1.52
CA GLU A 123 -19.60 7.22 2.57
C GLU A 123 -19.17 8.12 3.74
N ARG A 124 -17.87 8.13 4.10
CA ARG A 124 -17.32 8.96 5.18
C ARG A 124 -17.17 10.42 4.78
N THR A 125 -16.84 10.71 3.54
CA THR A 125 -16.77 12.07 3.00
C THR A 125 -18.16 12.73 3.03
N GLY A 126 -19.22 11.95 2.80
CA GLY A 126 -20.58 12.44 2.74
C GLY A 126 -20.91 13.18 1.44
N LYS A 127 -22.19 13.56 1.29
CA LYS A 127 -22.70 14.08 0.01
C LYS A 127 -22.27 15.52 -0.31
N GLN A 128 -21.77 16.26 0.67
CA GLN A 128 -21.46 17.70 0.52
C GLN A 128 -20.00 17.97 0.13
N ASN A 129 -19.14 16.96 0.21
CA ASN A 129 -17.72 17.09 -0.08
C ASN A 129 -17.29 16.17 -1.22
N SER A 130 -16.18 16.51 -1.88
CA SER A 130 -15.44 15.61 -2.77
C SER A 130 -14.33 14.92 -1.98
N PRO A 131 -14.19 13.60 -2.00
CA PRO A 131 -13.07 12.91 -1.36
C PRO A 131 -11.74 13.24 -2.03
N GLY A 132 -11.77 13.75 -3.27
CA GLY A 132 -10.62 13.84 -4.16
C GLY A 132 -10.21 12.49 -4.71
N GLY A 133 -8.98 12.38 -5.18
CA GLY A 133 -8.43 11.17 -5.81
C GLY A 133 -6.91 11.23 -5.88
N ASP A 134 -6.34 10.50 -6.85
CA ASP A 134 -4.93 10.57 -7.21
C ASP A 134 -3.96 10.32 -6.04
N ILE A 135 -4.25 9.29 -5.24
CA ILE A 135 -3.35 8.84 -4.18
C ILE A 135 -2.41 7.77 -4.74
N TYR A 136 -1.11 8.04 -4.57
CA TYR A 136 -0.03 7.19 -5.08
C TYR A 136 1.01 6.87 -3.99
N ILE A 137 1.69 5.75 -4.17
CA ILE A 137 3.02 5.51 -3.60
C ILE A 137 4.01 5.89 -4.70
N HIS A 138 4.94 6.82 -4.46
CA HIS A 138 5.76 7.42 -5.53
C HIS A 138 7.17 7.78 -5.08
N GLY A 139 8.05 8.07 -6.05
CA GLY A 139 9.36 8.66 -5.82
C GLY A 139 9.26 10.14 -5.47
N SER A 140 10.40 10.79 -5.22
CA SER A 140 10.47 12.17 -4.72
C SER A 140 9.89 12.35 -3.31
N CYS A 141 10.42 13.31 -2.55
CA CYS A 141 10.06 13.47 -1.13
C CYS A 141 9.06 14.62 -0.89
N GLU A 142 8.15 14.85 -1.83
CA GLU A 142 7.08 15.85 -1.74
C GLU A 142 5.72 15.17 -1.66
N THR A 143 4.85 15.62 -0.77
CA THR A 143 3.51 15.05 -0.64
C THR A 143 2.47 16.02 -0.08
N ILE A 144 1.25 15.87 -0.55
CA ILE A 144 0.02 16.50 -0.04
C ILE A 144 -1.09 15.45 0.19
N GLY A 145 -0.70 14.21 0.53
CA GLY A 145 -1.62 13.10 0.78
C GLY A 145 -1.13 11.73 0.28
N CYS A 146 -0.18 11.70 -0.65
CA CYS A 146 0.44 10.48 -1.15
C CYS A 146 1.45 9.88 -0.14
N ILE A 147 1.97 8.70 -0.45
CA ILE A 147 3.03 8.04 0.31
C ILE A 147 4.36 8.18 -0.47
N PRO A 148 5.22 9.15 -0.13
CA PRO A 148 6.46 9.37 -0.83
C PRO A 148 7.57 8.45 -0.32
N LEU A 149 8.28 7.87 -1.25
CA LEU A 149 9.54 7.17 -1.04
C LEU A 149 10.64 7.93 -1.80
N THR A 150 11.91 7.66 -1.48
CA THR A 150 13.00 8.14 -2.35
C THR A 150 12.93 7.45 -3.70
N ASP A 151 13.52 8.07 -4.74
CA ASP A 151 13.59 7.47 -6.08
C ASP A 151 14.21 6.08 -6.04
N ASP A 152 15.21 5.90 -5.19
CA ASP A 152 15.88 4.62 -5.01
C ASP A 152 14.96 3.52 -4.45
N LYS A 153 14.13 3.87 -3.46
CA LYS A 153 13.18 2.94 -2.83
C LYS A 153 11.98 2.63 -3.74
N ILE A 154 11.47 3.63 -4.48
CA ILE A 154 10.33 3.38 -5.39
C ILE A 154 10.74 2.52 -6.59
N LYS A 155 11.98 2.59 -7.08
CA LYS A 155 12.50 1.67 -8.09
C LYS A 155 12.34 0.21 -7.65
N GLU A 156 12.76 -0.11 -6.43
CA GLU A 156 12.63 -1.45 -5.87
C GLU A 156 11.17 -1.88 -5.74
N LEU A 157 10.33 -1.03 -5.11
CA LEU A 157 8.91 -1.32 -4.89
C LEU A 157 8.16 -1.53 -6.21
N TYR A 158 8.45 -0.71 -7.22
CA TYR A 158 7.83 -0.81 -8.54
C TYR A 158 8.20 -2.12 -9.24
N LEU A 159 9.47 -2.52 -9.17
CA LEU A 159 9.92 -3.82 -9.70
C LEU A 159 9.24 -4.98 -8.98
N LEU A 160 9.19 -4.98 -7.64
CA LEU A 160 8.47 -6.01 -6.89
C LEU A 160 7.01 -6.09 -7.31
N ALA A 161 6.36 -4.96 -7.59
CA ALA A 161 4.97 -4.91 -8.04
C ALA A 161 4.79 -5.52 -9.46
N ILE A 162 5.63 -5.18 -10.42
CA ILE A 162 5.51 -5.71 -11.80
C ILE A 162 5.91 -7.17 -11.92
N PHE A 163 6.75 -7.69 -11.02
CA PHE A 163 7.14 -9.10 -10.96
C PHE A 163 6.22 -9.95 -10.09
N SER A 164 5.30 -9.35 -9.34
CA SER A 164 4.27 -10.08 -8.61
C SER A 164 3.14 -10.53 -9.55
N THR A 165 2.24 -11.36 -9.05
CA THR A 165 1.12 -11.86 -9.86
C THR A 165 0.29 -10.74 -10.45
N ASP A 166 -0.09 -10.95 -11.71
CA ASP A 166 -0.90 -10.14 -12.59
C ASP A 166 -1.93 -9.25 -11.87
N LEU A 167 -1.75 -7.94 -11.99
CA LEU A 167 -2.68 -6.92 -11.50
C LEU A 167 -4.09 -7.02 -12.07
N LYS A 168 -4.28 -7.73 -13.20
CA LYS A 168 -5.60 -7.96 -13.80
C LYS A 168 -6.41 -9.01 -13.05
N THR A 169 -5.76 -10.02 -12.52
CA THR A 169 -6.41 -11.17 -11.88
C THR A 169 -6.28 -11.18 -10.37
N LYS A 170 -5.17 -10.64 -9.82
CA LYS A 170 -4.89 -10.58 -8.38
C LYS A 170 -4.30 -9.24 -8.02
N LYS A 171 -5.15 -8.34 -7.56
CA LYS A 171 -4.76 -7.01 -7.12
C LYS A 171 -3.79 -7.11 -5.94
N ILE A 172 -2.77 -6.25 -5.92
CA ILE A 172 -1.86 -6.12 -4.78
C ILE A 172 -2.60 -5.36 -3.67
N PRO A 173 -2.92 -5.99 -2.53
CA PRO A 173 -3.56 -5.31 -1.41
C PRO A 173 -2.63 -4.24 -0.82
N VAL A 174 -3.20 -3.10 -0.45
CA VAL A 174 -2.53 -2.01 0.26
C VAL A 174 -3.36 -1.64 1.47
N ASN A 175 -2.87 -1.94 2.66
CA ASN A 175 -3.50 -1.57 3.91
C ASN A 175 -2.77 -0.34 4.46
N ILE A 176 -3.50 0.76 4.67
CA ILE A 176 -2.94 2.00 5.23
C ILE A 176 -3.54 2.19 6.61
N TYR A 177 -2.68 2.12 7.62
CA TYR A 177 -3.03 2.26 9.02
C TYR A 177 -2.55 3.59 9.60
N PRO A 178 -3.27 4.18 10.57
CA PRO A 178 -2.79 5.35 11.29
C PRO A 178 -1.47 5.09 12.03
N PHE A 179 -1.33 3.90 12.58
CA PHE A 179 -0.18 3.40 13.35
C PHE A 179 -0.24 1.87 13.41
N LYS A 180 0.79 1.20 13.95
CA LYS A 180 0.69 -0.23 14.28
C LYS A 180 -0.37 -0.41 15.37
N MET A 181 -1.50 -1.03 15.00
CA MET A 181 -2.75 -0.98 15.78
C MET A 181 -2.78 -1.99 16.93
N THR A 182 -1.71 -2.03 17.71
CA THR A 182 -1.65 -2.76 18.99
C THR A 182 -2.61 -2.16 20.01
N GLU A 183 -2.97 -2.91 21.05
CA GLU A 183 -3.82 -2.41 22.13
C GLU A 183 -3.21 -1.20 22.85
N GLU A 184 -1.90 -1.16 23.03
CA GLU A 184 -1.16 -0.06 23.63
C GLU A 184 -1.27 1.22 22.77
N ASN A 185 -1.00 1.10 21.46
CA ASN A 185 -1.09 2.21 20.55
C ASN A 185 -2.53 2.73 20.39
N MET A 186 -3.52 1.81 20.35
CA MET A 186 -4.93 2.19 20.32
C MET A 186 -5.31 3.04 21.56
N LYS A 187 -4.89 2.64 22.76
CA LYS A 187 -5.13 3.43 23.98
C LYS A 187 -4.44 4.79 23.92
N LYS A 188 -3.18 4.83 23.52
CA LYS A 188 -2.38 6.05 23.39
C LYS A 188 -3.02 7.07 22.44
N TYR A 189 -3.34 6.64 21.22
CA TYR A 189 -3.82 7.52 20.17
C TYR A 189 -5.32 7.83 20.29
N ALA A 190 -6.12 7.00 20.96
CA ALA A 190 -7.52 7.28 21.27
C ALA A 190 -7.69 8.56 22.11
N ILE A 191 -6.76 8.85 23.00
CA ILE A 191 -6.76 10.07 23.82
C ILE A 191 -6.51 11.31 22.95
N GLN A 192 -5.60 11.21 21.98
CA GLN A 192 -5.19 12.31 21.10
C GLN A 192 -6.20 12.58 19.98
N PHE A 193 -6.86 11.54 19.48
CA PHE A 193 -7.73 11.56 18.31
C PHE A 193 -9.07 10.85 18.58
N PRO A 194 -9.85 11.29 19.58
CA PRO A 194 -11.07 10.57 20.00
C PRO A 194 -12.12 10.45 18.89
N ALA A 195 -12.18 11.41 17.95
CA ALA A 195 -13.12 11.38 16.83
C ALA A 195 -12.89 10.23 15.83
N HIS A 196 -11.71 9.60 15.82
CA HIS A 196 -11.37 8.55 14.87
C HIS A 196 -11.48 7.14 15.46
N VAL A 197 -11.68 7.01 16.78
CA VAL A 197 -11.62 5.73 17.49
C VAL A 197 -12.57 4.68 16.91
N ASP A 198 -13.80 5.04 16.61
CA ASP A 198 -14.79 4.10 16.09
C ASP A 198 -14.45 3.58 14.69
N PHE A 199 -13.85 4.41 13.85
CA PHE A 199 -13.33 3.97 12.56
C PHE A 199 -12.08 3.09 12.75
N TRP A 200 -11.16 3.51 13.59
CA TRP A 200 -9.92 2.80 13.87
C TRP A 200 -10.15 1.40 14.46
N LYS A 201 -11.20 1.20 15.25
CA LYS A 201 -11.59 -0.15 15.70
C LYS A 201 -11.86 -1.10 14.53
N THR A 202 -12.42 -0.60 13.43
CA THR A 202 -12.68 -1.43 12.25
C THR A 202 -11.38 -1.78 11.49
N LEU A 203 -10.42 -0.85 11.46
CA LEU A 203 -9.08 -1.11 10.92
C LEU A 203 -8.27 -2.04 11.82
N GLN A 204 -8.38 -1.88 13.14
CA GLN A 204 -7.71 -2.74 14.11
C GLN A 204 -8.11 -4.22 13.94
N MET A 205 -9.38 -4.50 13.68
CA MET A 205 -9.82 -5.87 13.40
C MET A 205 -9.05 -6.49 12.23
N GLY A 206 -8.85 -5.73 11.16
CA GLY A 206 -8.06 -6.19 10.01
C GLY A 206 -6.57 -6.33 10.32
N TYR A 207 -6.01 -5.38 11.06
CA TYR A 207 -4.64 -5.45 11.53
C TYR A 207 -4.38 -6.72 12.35
N LEU A 208 -5.23 -6.98 13.36
CA LEU A 208 -5.10 -8.17 14.23
C LEU A 208 -5.30 -9.48 13.46
N ALA A 209 -6.24 -9.51 12.48
CA ALA A 209 -6.41 -10.67 11.61
C ALA A 209 -5.15 -10.93 10.77
N PHE A 210 -4.54 -9.87 10.20
CA PHE A 210 -3.28 -10.00 9.47
C PHE A 210 -2.14 -10.45 10.39
N GLU A 211 -2.01 -9.84 11.58
CA GLU A 211 -0.95 -10.21 12.54
C GLU A 211 -1.03 -11.68 12.94
N LYS A 212 -2.24 -12.21 13.10
CA LYS A 212 -2.49 -13.61 13.46
C LYS A 212 -2.17 -14.58 12.32
N ASP A 213 -2.70 -14.27 11.12
CA ASP A 213 -2.75 -15.25 10.03
C ASP A 213 -1.74 -14.94 8.91
N LYS A 214 -1.09 -13.77 8.94
CA LYS A 214 -0.18 -13.28 7.88
C LYS A 214 -0.73 -13.52 6.47
N ASN A 215 -2.02 -13.24 6.28
CA ASN A 215 -2.73 -13.38 5.01
C ASN A 215 -3.51 -12.10 4.67
N ALA A 216 -3.88 -11.96 3.39
CA ALA A 216 -4.68 -10.83 2.94
C ALA A 216 -6.00 -10.78 3.70
N ILE A 217 -6.35 -9.58 4.18
CA ILE A 217 -7.56 -9.32 4.96
C ILE A 217 -8.79 -9.57 4.08
N LYS A 218 -9.74 -10.33 4.61
CA LYS A 218 -11.06 -10.51 3.99
C LYS A 218 -12.05 -9.59 4.69
N PHE A 219 -12.65 -8.67 3.97
CA PHE A 219 -13.58 -7.68 4.50
C PHE A 219 -14.75 -7.41 3.56
N LYS A 220 -15.76 -6.73 4.09
CA LYS A 220 -16.82 -6.06 3.33
C LYS A 220 -16.83 -4.58 3.71
N GLU A 221 -17.23 -3.74 2.78
CA GLU A 221 -17.44 -2.31 2.97
C GLU A 221 -18.92 -2.07 3.29
N ALA A 222 -19.22 -1.41 4.38
CA ALA A 222 -20.59 -1.11 4.78
C ALA A 222 -20.67 0.09 5.72
N LYS A 223 -21.53 1.04 5.41
CA LYS A 223 -21.87 2.20 6.26
C LYS A 223 -20.62 2.97 6.74
N GLY A 224 -19.70 3.26 5.81
CA GLY A 224 -18.46 3.98 6.08
C GLY A 224 -17.47 3.25 6.99
N LYS A 225 -17.55 1.92 7.07
CA LYS A 225 -16.71 1.06 7.92
C LYS A 225 -16.31 -0.22 7.18
N TYR A 226 -15.25 -0.87 7.67
CA TYR A 226 -14.85 -2.21 7.23
C TYR A 226 -15.39 -3.27 8.20
N VAL A 227 -15.98 -4.33 7.65
CA VAL A 227 -16.43 -5.50 8.40
C VAL A 227 -15.52 -6.66 8.02
N VAL A 228 -14.57 -6.98 8.89
CA VAL A 228 -13.60 -8.08 8.70
C VAL A 228 -14.32 -9.42 8.93
N LYS A 229 -13.98 -10.45 8.12
CA LYS A 229 -14.58 -11.78 8.13
C LYS A 229 -13.68 -12.79 8.81
#